data_357181adcb0617165b3e55b8cf04bfae
#
_entry.id   357181adcb0617165b3e55b8cf04bfae
#
_cell.length_a   1.000
_cell.length_b   1.000
_cell.length_c   1.000
_cell.angle_alpha   90.00
_cell.angle_beta   90.00
_cell.angle_gamma   90.00
#
_symmetry.space_group_name_H-M   'P 1'
#
loop_
_entity.id
_entity.type
_entity.pdbx_description
1 polymer ?
#
loop_
_entity_poly.entity_id
_entity_poly.type
_entity_poly.pdbx_seq_one_letter_code
_entity_poly.pdbx_strand_id
1 'polypeptide(L)'
;MALTIATWNINSVRLRAELVAGFLKAEAPDILCLQEAKSPVEKIPFEVFAALGYGHAVARGQKGYNGVAILSRVPLEDGGHVDFCAKGDARHVAARLPGGTVLHNFYVPSGGDVPDPEANPKFAHKLEFLDEMCAWGARQDGPAILVGDLNIAPLEADVWSHKQLLKVVSHTPVEVEALDRVRTAGGWTDVIRAHIPAPEKLYSWWSYRARDWAEADRGRRLDHIWTRGGIAAVPGSSRILRDWRGAERPSDHVPVLATFEL
;
A
#
# COMPACT_ATOMS: atom_id res chain seq x y z
N MET A 1 4.43 -14.99 17.37
CA MET A 1 3.57 -15.66 16.36
C MET A 1 3.98 -15.15 15.00
N ALA A 2 4.30 -16.03 14.05
CA ALA A 2 4.64 -15.58 12.69
C ALA A 2 3.36 -15.21 11.94
N LEU A 3 3.29 -13.98 11.38
CA LEU A 3 2.19 -13.50 10.56
C LEU A 3 2.71 -12.98 9.22
N THR A 4 2.15 -13.50 8.13
CA THR A 4 2.42 -12.98 6.78
C THR A 4 1.38 -11.91 6.44
N ILE A 5 1.86 -10.70 6.18
CA ILE A 5 1.04 -9.54 5.82
C ILE A 5 1.29 -9.20 4.36
N ALA A 6 0.22 -9.10 3.59
CA ALA A 6 0.23 -8.66 2.21
C ALA A 6 -0.45 -7.30 2.05
N THR A 7 0.04 -6.48 1.12
CA THR A 7 -0.62 -5.25 0.67
C THR A 7 -0.82 -5.28 -0.82
N TRP A 8 -1.98 -4.81 -1.30
CA TRP A 8 -2.32 -4.80 -2.71
C TRP A 8 -3.32 -3.69 -3.05
N ASN A 9 -2.94 -2.73 -3.86
CA ASN A 9 -3.91 -1.86 -4.50
C ASN A 9 -4.67 -2.69 -5.55
N ILE A 10 -5.93 -2.99 -5.28
CA ILE A 10 -6.75 -3.90 -6.10
C ILE A 10 -7.50 -3.20 -7.23
N ASN A 11 -7.53 -1.87 -7.21
CA ASN A 11 -8.21 -1.09 -8.25
C ASN A 11 -9.64 -1.58 -8.54
N SER A 12 -10.51 -1.53 -7.52
CA SER A 12 -11.89 -2.06 -7.44
C SER A 12 -11.99 -3.52 -7.00
N VAL A 13 -12.29 -3.69 -5.71
CA VAL A 13 -12.44 -5.02 -5.08
C VAL A 13 -13.61 -5.81 -5.67
N ARG A 14 -14.73 -5.15 -6.01
CA ARG A 14 -15.89 -5.84 -6.60
C ARG A 14 -15.62 -6.37 -8.00
N LEU A 15 -14.86 -5.64 -8.80
CA LEU A 15 -14.46 -6.08 -10.15
C LEU A 15 -13.48 -7.25 -10.10
N ARG A 16 -12.69 -7.33 -9.04
CA ARG A 16 -11.58 -8.27 -8.88
C ARG A 16 -11.73 -9.19 -7.68
N ALA A 17 -12.96 -9.43 -7.22
CA ALA A 17 -13.23 -10.30 -6.08
C ALA A 17 -12.68 -11.73 -6.30
N GLU A 18 -12.85 -12.28 -7.50
CA GLU A 18 -12.31 -13.60 -7.87
C GLU A 18 -10.79 -13.61 -7.92
N LEU A 19 -10.17 -12.52 -8.41
CA LEU A 19 -8.73 -12.37 -8.43
C LEU A 19 -8.16 -12.33 -6.99
N VAL A 20 -8.79 -11.57 -6.08
CA VAL A 20 -8.44 -11.55 -4.65
C VAL A 20 -8.62 -12.94 -4.05
N ALA A 21 -9.74 -13.61 -4.31
CA ALA A 21 -9.99 -14.97 -3.81
C ALA A 21 -8.95 -15.97 -4.32
N GLY A 22 -8.54 -15.86 -5.58
CA GLY A 22 -7.45 -16.66 -6.16
C GLY A 22 -6.12 -16.43 -5.45
N PHE A 23 -5.77 -15.17 -5.18
CA PHE A 23 -4.60 -14.80 -4.42
C PHE A 23 -4.62 -15.35 -2.98
N LEU A 24 -5.74 -15.20 -2.28
CA LEU A 24 -5.90 -15.71 -0.91
C LEU A 24 -5.78 -17.24 -0.83
N LYS A 25 -6.18 -17.97 -1.88
CA LYS A 25 -6.00 -19.42 -1.98
C LYS A 25 -4.55 -19.81 -2.27
N ALA A 26 -3.89 -19.10 -3.18
CA ALA A 26 -2.56 -19.45 -3.66
C ALA A 26 -1.45 -19.08 -2.66
N GLU A 27 -1.48 -17.85 -2.14
CA GLU A 27 -0.41 -17.30 -1.28
C GLU A 27 -0.73 -17.41 0.21
N ALA A 28 -2.02 -17.50 0.54
CA ALA A 28 -2.55 -17.71 1.88
C ALA A 28 -1.93 -16.79 2.97
N PRO A 29 -1.77 -15.47 2.75
CA PRO A 29 -1.26 -14.59 3.80
C PRO A 29 -2.22 -14.61 5.01
N ASP A 30 -1.73 -14.33 6.21
CA ASP A 30 -2.58 -14.21 7.39
C ASP A 30 -3.45 -12.96 7.34
N ILE A 31 -2.90 -11.89 6.76
CA ILE A 31 -3.56 -10.59 6.64
C ILE A 31 -3.34 -10.04 5.22
N LEU A 32 -4.41 -9.54 4.61
CA LEU A 32 -4.37 -8.82 3.33
C LEU A 32 -4.92 -7.39 3.51
N CYS A 33 -4.11 -6.41 3.18
CA CYS A 33 -4.47 -4.99 3.14
C CYS A 33 -4.74 -4.56 1.70
N LEU A 34 -5.96 -4.10 1.43
CA LEU A 34 -6.39 -3.64 0.11
C LEU A 34 -6.49 -2.13 0.07
N GLN A 35 -6.09 -1.53 -1.05
CA GLN A 35 -6.31 -0.12 -1.39
C GLN A 35 -7.14 -0.04 -2.68
N GLU A 36 -7.73 1.13 -2.93
CA GLU A 36 -8.66 1.37 -4.03
C GLU A 36 -9.80 0.34 -4.10
N ALA A 37 -10.41 0.02 -2.95
CA ALA A 37 -11.56 -0.86 -2.92
C ALA A 37 -12.73 -0.34 -3.80
N LYS A 38 -12.83 0.99 -3.98
CA LYS A 38 -13.82 1.69 -4.85
C LYS A 38 -15.26 1.24 -4.60
N SER A 39 -15.55 0.91 -3.36
CA SER A 39 -16.83 0.34 -2.93
C SER A 39 -17.24 0.91 -1.58
N PRO A 40 -18.54 1.19 -1.35
CA PRO A 40 -19.05 1.31 0.00
C PRO A 40 -18.79 0.02 0.78
N VAL A 41 -18.60 0.11 2.10
CA VAL A 41 -18.21 -1.04 2.94
C VAL A 41 -19.21 -2.19 2.81
N GLU A 42 -20.50 -1.90 2.83
CA GLU A 42 -21.58 -2.90 2.75
C GLU A 42 -21.66 -3.64 1.38
N LYS A 43 -20.89 -3.21 0.39
CA LYS A 43 -20.78 -3.82 -0.94
C LYS A 43 -19.45 -4.49 -1.22
N ILE A 44 -18.54 -4.50 -0.24
CA ILE A 44 -17.31 -5.30 -0.31
C ILE A 44 -17.72 -6.77 -0.10
N PRO A 45 -17.26 -7.70 -0.96
CA PRO A 45 -17.70 -9.11 -0.89
C PRO A 45 -17.00 -9.88 0.24
N PHE A 46 -17.19 -9.44 1.49
CA PHE A 46 -16.55 -10.04 2.67
C PHE A 46 -16.90 -11.51 2.85
N GLU A 47 -18.11 -11.94 2.48
CA GLU A 47 -18.56 -13.33 2.55
C GLU A 47 -17.71 -14.27 1.67
N VAL A 48 -17.24 -13.78 0.52
CA VAL A 48 -16.34 -14.54 -0.36
C VAL A 48 -15.01 -14.79 0.33
N PHE A 49 -14.48 -13.78 1.03
CA PHE A 49 -13.19 -13.87 1.72
C PHE A 49 -13.30 -14.64 3.04
N ALA A 50 -14.42 -14.49 3.76
CA ALA A 50 -14.71 -15.24 4.98
C ALA A 50 -14.80 -16.76 4.71
N ALA A 51 -15.37 -17.16 3.56
CA ALA A 51 -15.40 -18.57 3.13
C ALA A 51 -14.00 -19.16 2.89
N LEU A 52 -12.96 -18.31 2.76
CA LEU A 52 -11.56 -18.70 2.63
C LEU A 52 -10.76 -18.58 3.96
N GLY A 53 -11.47 -18.34 5.07
CA GLY A 53 -10.88 -18.22 6.40
C GLY A 53 -10.56 -16.80 6.84
N TYR A 54 -10.83 -15.77 6.03
CA TYR A 54 -10.65 -14.36 6.37
C TYR A 54 -11.92 -13.79 7.01
N GLY A 55 -12.23 -14.31 8.22
CA GLY A 55 -13.45 -13.98 8.95
C GLY A 55 -13.43 -12.64 9.70
N HIS A 56 -12.30 -11.96 9.74
CA HIS A 56 -12.13 -10.67 10.40
C HIS A 56 -11.80 -9.59 9.36
N ALA A 57 -12.44 -8.42 9.48
CA ALA A 57 -12.18 -7.30 8.59
C ALA A 57 -12.37 -5.95 9.28
N VAL A 58 -11.52 -4.99 8.92
CA VAL A 58 -11.67 -3.57 9.23
C VAL A 58 -11.57 -2.80 7.92
N ALA A 59 -12.54 -1.93 7.62
CA ALA A 59 -12.58 -1.26 6.33
C ALA A 59 -13.18 0.15 6.41
N ARG A 60 -12.73 1.00 5.50
CA ARG A 60 -13.34 2.29 5.17
C ARG A 60 -13.64 2.34 3.67
N GLY A 61 -14.91 2.46 3.32
CA GLY A 61 -15.37 2.41 1.94
C GLY A 61 -15.77 3.77 1.39
N GLN A 62 -15.65 3.91 0.07
CA GLN A 62 -16.13 5.08 -0.67
C GLN A 62 -16.62 4.66 -2.05
N LYS A 63 -17.78 5.18 -2.47
CA LYS A 63 -18.40 4.79 -3.74
C LYS A 63 -17.58 5.30 -4.92
N GLY A 64 -17.06 4.40 -5.73
CA GLY A 64 -16.45 4.70 -7.03
C GLY A 64 -14.98 5.06 -7.01
N TYR A 65 -14.39 5.49 -5.88
CA TYR A 65 -12.98 5.82 -5.72
C TYR A 65 -12.52 5.60 -4.29
N ASN A 66 -11.21 5.64 -4.03
CA ASN A 66 -10.60 5.37 -2.72
C ASN A 66 -11.04 4.03 -2.10
N GLY A 67 -11.07 3.94 -0.79
CA GLY A 67 -11.46 2.75 -0.03
C GLY A 67 -10.27 1.88 0.34
N VAL A 68 -10.16 1.57 1.63
CA VAL A 68 -9.12 0.72 2.21
C VAL A 68 -9.76 -0.35 3.08
N ALA A 69 -9.20 -1.56 3.04
CA ALA A 69 -9.69 -2.69 3.85
C ALA A 69 -8.53 -3.53 4.35
N ILE A 70 -8.68 -4.11 5.53
CA ILE A 70 -7.81 -5.12 6.12
C ILE A 70 -8.65 -6.38 6.28
N LEU A 71 -8.25 -7.46 5.64
CA LEU A 71 -8.86 -8.79 5.73
C LEU A 71 -7.93 -9.70 6.51
N SER A 72 -8.42 -10.50 7.45
CA SER A 72 -7.56 -11.29 8.33
C SER A 72 -8.15 -12.65 8.69
N ARG A 73 -7.26 -13.62 8.82
CA ARG A 73 -7.54 -14.92 9.45
C ARG A 73 -7.47 -14.87 10.97
N VAL A 74 -6.67 -13.96 11.52
CA VAL A 74 -6.54 -13.77 12.95
C VAL A 74 -7.46 -12.65 13.44
N PRO A 75 -7.91 -12.67 14.70
CA PRO A 75 -8.73 -11.60 15.25
C PRO A 75 -8.10 -10.23 15.07
N LEU A 76 -8.94 -9.24 14.74
CA LEU A 76 -8.57 -7.83 14.66
C LEU A 76 -9.46 -7.00 15.58
N GLU A 77 -8.88 -5.99 16.23
CA GLU A 77 -9.63 -4.91 16.85
C GLU A 77 -9.56 -3.68 15.92
N ASP A 78 -10.69 -2.97 15.76
CA ASP A 78 -10.70 -1.74 14.98
C ASP A 78 -9.83 -0.68 15.66
N GLY A 79 -8.78 -0.25 14.99
CA GLY A 79 -7.86 0.80 15.43
C GLY A 79 -8.28 2.20 14.98
N GLY A 80 -9.44 2.32 14.33
CA GLY A 80 -9.95 3.57 13.80
C GLY A 80 -9.27 4.04 12.52
N HIS A 81 -9.38 5.33 12.26
CA HIS A 81 -8.79 5.97 11.08
C HIS A 81 -8.44 7.43 11.36
N VAL A 82 -7.62 8.01 10.49
CA VAL A 82 -7.37 9.45 10.43
C VAL A 82 -7.96 9.98 9.13
N ASP A 83 -8.68 11.10 9.22
CA ASP A 83 -9.20 11.82 8.06
C ASP A 83 -8.19 12.90 7.66
N PHE A 84 -7.18 12.49 6.92
CA PHE A 84 -6.15 13.39 6.42
C PHE A 84 -6.75 14.43 5.46
N CYS A 85 -6.30 15.68 5.56
CA CYS A 85 -6.76 16.84 4.80
C CYS A 85 -8.26 17.15 5.00
N ALA A 86 -8.90 16.59 6.04
CA ALA A 86 -10.31 16.80 6.38
C ALA A 86 -11.29 16.68 5.17
N LYS A 87 -11.01 15.75 4.25
CA LYS A 87 -11.81 15.54 3.02
C LYS A 87 -12.82 14.40 3.13
N GLY A 88 -12.84 13.66 4.24
CA GLY A 88 -13.67 12.47 4.40
C GLY A 88 -13.26 11.31 3.48
N ASP A 89 -12.08 11.39 2.87
CA ASP A 89 -11.57 10.37 1.95
C ASP A 89 -11.22 9.07 2.70
N ALA A 90 -11.69 7.94 2.17
CA ALA A 90 -11.39 6.62 2.72
C ALA A 90 -9.99 6.15 2.31
N ARG A 91 -8.94 6.75 2.92
CA ARG A 91 -7.53 6.53 2.55
C ARG A 91 -6.67 5.92 3.65
N HIS A 92 -7.20 5.81 4.86
CA HIS A 92 -6.52 5.20 6.00
C HIS A 92 -7.49 4.40 6.85
N VAL A 93 -7.03 3.26 7.33
CA VAL A 93 -7.65 2.46 8.38
C VAL A 93 -6.56 1.77 9.18
N ALA A 94 -6.78 1.59 10.47
CA ALA A 94 -5.89 0.85 11.34
C ALA A 94 -6.59 -0.33 11.99
N ALA A 95 -5.83 -1.38 12.30
CA ALA A 95 -6.27 -2.50 13.11
C ALA A 95 -5.22 -2.82 14.17
N ARG A 96 -5.65 -3.21 15.35
CA ARG A 96 -4.78 -3.75 16.39
C ARG A 96 -4.72 -5.26 16.25
N LEU A 97 -3.51 -5.78 16.10
CA LEU A 97 -3.22 -7.21 16.00
C LEU A 97 -3.13 -7.85 17.39
N PRO A 98 -3.29 -9.18 17.50
CA PRO A 98 -2.91 -9.90 18.71
C PRO A 98 -1.47 -9.56 19.12
N GLY A 99 -1.27 -9.28 20.43
CA GLY A 99 0.03 -8.79 20.92
C GLY A 99 0.19 -7.27 20.93
N GLY A 100 -0.79 -6.51 20.43
CA GLY A 100 -0.87 -5.05 20.59
C GLY A 100 -0.21 -4.23 19.46
N THR A 101 0.46 -4.87 18.50
CA THR A 101 1.00 -4.20 17.31
C THR A 101 -0.13 -3.55 16.51
N VAL A 102 0.05 -2.30 16.09
CA VAL A 102 -0.91 -1.60 15.23
C VAL A 102 -0.52 -1.74 13.77
N LEU A 103 -1.45 -2.24 12.96
CA LEU A 103 -1.32 -2.31 11.50
C LEU A 103 -2.09 -1.15 10.85
N HIS A 104 -1.37 -0.29 10.13
CA HIS A 104 -1.93 0.82 9.37
C HIS A 104 -1.94 0.49 7.89
N ASN A 105 -3.10 0.68 7.24
CA ASN A 105 -3.27 0.53 5.79
C ASN A 105 -3.54 1.91 5.18
N PHE A 106 -2.63 2.36 4.30
CA PHE A 106 -2.68 3.67 3.67
C PHE A 106 -2.91 3.60 2.15
N TYR A 107 -3.63 4.58 1.65
CA TYR A 107 -3.73 4.90 0.23
C TYR A 107 -3.45 6.40 0.04
N VAL A 108 -2.20 6.75 -0.21
CA VAL A 108 -1.76 8.13 -0.44
C VAL A 108 -2.33 8.62 -1.79
N PRO A 109 -2.78 9.89 -1.91
CA PRO A 109 -3.26 10.43 -3.17
C PRO A 109 -2.25 10.24 -4.32
N SER A 110 -2.73 9.84 -5.51
CA SER A 110 -1.86 9.65 -6.68
C SER A 110 -1.19 10.94 -7.17
N GLY A 111 -1.83 12.10 -6.97
CA GLY A 111 -1.28 13.40 -7.36
C GLY A 111 -1.61 13.83 -8.80
N GLY A 112 -2.32 13.00 -9.58
CA GLY A 112 -2.66 13.31 -10.97
C GLY A 112 -1.47 13.25 -11.93
N ASP A 113 -1.49 14.03 -13.02
CA ASP A 113 -0.51 13.92 -14.11
C ASP A 113 0.52 15.08 -14.13
N VAL A 114 0.22 16.22 -13.51
CA VAL A 114 1.07 17.42 -13.50
C VAL A 114 1.68 17.62 -12.11
N PRO A 115 3.01 17.59 -11.97
CA PRO A 115 3.68 17.73 -10.67
C PRO A 115 3.91 19.20 -10.28
N ASP A 116 2.85 19.97 -10.29
CA ASP A 116 2.85 21.38 -9.93
C ASP A 116 1.65 21.65 -9.01
N PRO A 117 1.88 22.00 -7.73
CA PRO A 117 0.79 22.20 -6.76
C PRO A 117 -0.05 23.46 -7.06
N GLU A 118 0.47 24.46 -7.78
CA GLU A 118 -0.29 25.64 -8.14
C GLU A 118 -1.23 25.36 -9.32
N ALA A 119 -0.78 24.56 -10.28
CA ALA A 119 -1.53 24.19 -11.46
C ALA A 119 -2.43 22.96 -11.29
N ASN A 120 -2.12 22.09 -10.30
CA ASN A 120 -2.80 20.80 -10.12
C ASN A 120 -3.25 20.58 -8.67
N PRO A 121 -4.53 20.80 -8.35
CA PRO A 121 -5.06 20.59 -6.99
C PRO A 121 -4.90 19.15 -6.47
N LYS A 122 -4.78 18.14 -7.36
CA LYS A 122 -4.54 16.75 -6.93
C LYS A 122 -3.10 16.58 -6.44
N PHE A 123 -2.16 17.29 -7.04
CA PHE A 123 -0.78 17.25 -6.59
C PHE A 123 -0.59 18.04 -5.29
N ALA A 124 -1.24 19.20 -5.17
CA ALA A 124 -1.29 19.96 -3.91
C ALA A 124 -1.84 19.10 -2.76
N HIS A 125 -2.98 18.41 -2.99
CA HIS A 125 -3.57 17.50 -2.02
C HIS A 125 -2.63 16.35 -1.62
N LYS A 126 -1.85 15.81 -2.54
CA LYS A 126 -0.86 14.78 -2.24
C LYS A 126 0.22 15.28 -1.28
N LEU A 127 0.75 16.48 -1.53
CA LEU A 127 1.77 17.07 -0.67
C LEU A 127 1.21 17.41 0.72
N GLU A 128 0.01 17.99 0.80
CA GLU A 128 -0.71 18.25 2.04
C GLU A 128 -0.91 16.96 2.84
N PHE A 129 -1.35 15.87 2.19
CA PHE A 129 -1.53 14.57 2.82
C PHE A 129 -0.22 14.04 3.43
N LEU A 130 0.90 14.19 2.72
CA LEU A 130 2.21 13.77 3.20
C LEU A 130 2.70 14.62 4.38
N ASP A 131 2.43 15.92 4.38
CA ASP A 131 2.79 16.80 5.49
C ASP A 131 1.97 16.44 6.76
N GLU A 132 0.67 16.19 6.63
CA GLU A 132 -0.15 15.69 7.74
C GLU A 132 0.27 14.29 8.21
N MET A 133 0.60 13.39 7.27
CA MET A 133 1.10 12.06 7.58
C MET A 133 2.45 12.10 8.31
N CYS A 134 3.32 13.05 7.96
CA CYS A 134 4.56 13.31 8.68
C CYS A 134 4.29 13.75 10.12
N ALA A 135 3.42 14.73 10.32
CA ALA A 135 3.04 15.23 11.64
C ALA A 135 2.31 14.15 12.48
N TRP A 136 1.49 13.31 11.85
CA TRP A 136 0.86 12.16 12.49
C TRP A 136 1.90 11.12 12.92
N GLY A 137 2.83 10.75 12.03
CA GLY A 137 3.87 9.76 12.29
C GLY A 137 4.76 10.13 13.47
N ALA A 138 5.12 11.41 13.59
CA ALA A 138 5.92 11.93 14.70
C ALA A 138 5.25 11.79 16.08
N ARG A 139 3.92 11.65 16.11
CA ARG A 139 3.15 11.49 17.36
C ARG A 139 2.80 10.04 17.69
N GLN A 140 3.18 9.10 16.80
CA GLN A 140 2.89 7.70 17.04
C GLN A 140 3.91 7.09 18.00
N ASP A 141 3.45 6.24 18.91
CA ASP A 141 4.26 5.50 19.86
C ASP A 141 4.08 3.98 19.67
N GLY A 142 5.07 3.21 20.14
CA GLY A 142 5.02 1.76 20.18
C GLY A 142 5.24 1.05 18.84
N PRO A 143 5.12 -0.29 18.86
CA PRO A 143 5.34 -1.12 17.68
C PRO A 143 4.19 -0.99 16.69
N ALA A 144 4.53 -0.74 15.42
CA ALA A 144 3.53 -0.62 14.36
C ALA A 144 4.09 -1.10 13.00
N ILE A 145 3.17 -1.52 12.15
CA ILE A 145 3.40 -1.86 10.74
C ILE A 145 2.55 -0.91 9.90
N LEU A 146 3.15 -0.30 8.91
CA LEU A 146 2.49 0.53 7.92
C LEU A 146 2.61 -0.13 6.56
N VAL A 147 1.49 -0.35 5.90
CA VAL A 147 1.45 -0.90 4.55
C VAL A 147 0.58 -0.04 3.65
N GLY A 148 0.79 -0.17 2.35
CA GLY A 148 -0.13 0.41 1.38
C GLY A 148 0.53 0.98 0.14
N ASP A 149 -0.33 1.51 -0.71
CA ASP A 149 0.07 2.28 -1.87
C ASP A 149 0.37 3.73 -1.46
N LEU A 150 1.66 4.03 -1.33
CA LEU A 150 2.12 5.38 -0.99
C LEU A 150 2.28 6.28 -2.23
N ASN A 151 2.04 5.72 -3.44
CA ASN A 151 2.08 6.45 -4.71
C ASN A 151 3.40 7.20 -4.99
N ILE A 152 4.50 6.81 -4.34
CA ILE A 152 5.83 7.42 -4.52
C ILE A 152 6.88 6.31 -4.59
N ALA A 153 7.74 6.41 -5.59
CA ALA A 153 8.92 5.58 -5.78
C ALA A 153 10.17 6.37 -5.32
N PRO A 154 10.73 6.12 -4.12
CA PRO A 154 11.72 7.01 -3.53
C PRO A 154 13.13 6.89 -4.11
N LEU A 155 13.53 5.72 -4.62
CA LEU A 155 14.90 5.49 -5.07
C LEU A 155 15.00 5.40 -6.59
N GLU A 156 16.20 5.64 -7.14
CA GLU A 156 16.47 5.44 -8.58
C GLU A 156 16.17 4.00 -9.03
N ALA A 157 16.43 3.03 -8.15
CA ALA A 157 16.14 1.61 -8.41
C ALA A 157 14.64 1.26 -8.25
N ASP A 158 13.80 2.19 -7.80
CA ASP A 158 12.36 2.02 -7.67
C ASP A 158 11.59 2.41 -8.93
N VAL A 159 12.29 2.84 -9.97
CA VAL A 159 11.70 3.28 -11.24
C VAL A 159 12.48 2.74 -12.44
N TRP A 160 11.79 2.52 -13.54
CA TRP A 160 12.41 2.04 -14.77
C TRP A 160 13.43 3.02 -15.37
N SER A 161 13.28 4.33 -15.13
CA SER A 161 14.20 5.38 -15.58
C SER A 161 14.13 6.60 -14.67
N HIS A 162 15.10 6.75 -13.78
CA HIS A 162 15.22 7.91 -12.90
C HIS A 162 15.19 9.22 -13.69
N LYS A 163 16.06 9.35 -14.70
CA LYS A 163 16.18 10.57 -15.51
C LYS A 163 14.88 11.03 -16.16
N GLN A 164 14.07 10.08 -16.67
CA GLN A 164 12.82 10.42 -17.34
C GLN A 164 11.70 10.74 -16.33
N LEU A 165 11.76 10.17 -15.13
CA LEU A 165 10.70 10.29 -14.13
C LEU A 165 10.90 11.41 -13.11
N LEU A 166 12.04 12.11 -13.10
CA LEU A 166 12.29 13.28 -12.24
C LEU A 166 11.25 14.42 -12.36
N LYS A 167 10.54 14.47 -13.48
CA LYS A 167 9.47 15.46 -13.73
C LYS A 167 8.09 14.82 -13.88
N VAL A 168 7.94 13.60 -13.40
CA VAL A 168 6.70 12.84 -13.50
C VAL A 168 6.20 12.50 -12.09
N VAL A 169 4.92 12.73 -11.84
CA VAL A 169 4.27 12.40 -10.57
C VAL A 169 4.60 10.96 -10.15
N SER A 170 4.84 10.77 -8.87
CA SER A 170 5.32 9.60 -8.15
C SER A 170 6.85 9.45 -8.03
N HIS A 171 7.65 10.32 -8.68
CA HIS A 171 9.13 10.26 -8.55
C HIS A 171 9.78 11.65 -8.63
N THR A 172 9.03 12.71 -8.43
CA THR A 172 9.60 14.07 -8.37
C THR A 172 10.40 14.27 -7.08
N PRO A 173 11.45 15.09 -7.08
CA PRO A 173 12.24 15.36 -5.86
C PRO A 173 11.38 15.79 -4.67
N VAL A 174 10.38 16.66 -4.88
CA VAL A 174 9.52 17.15 -3.80
C VAL A 174 8.69 16.02 -3.17
N GLU A 175 8.20 15.06 -3.96
CA GLU A 175 7.48 13.89 -3.45
C GLU A 175 8.41 12.95 -2.68
N VAL A 176 9.59 12.68 -3.23
CA VAL A 176 10.60 11.81 -2.61
C VAL A 176 11.06 12.38 -1.27
N GLU A 177 11.35 13.68 -1.21
CA GLU A 177 11.70 14.38 0.02
C GLU A 177 10.56 14.37 1.04
N ALA A 178 9.31 14.57 0.59
CA ALA A 178 8.14 14.51 1.46
C ALA A 178 7.95 13.11 2.06
N LEU A 179 8.10 12.05 1.25
CA LEU A 179 8.01 10.68 1.73
C LEU A 179 9.14 10.33 2.71
N ASP A 180 10.37 10.83 2.47
CA ASP A 180 11.49 10.61 3.39
C ASP A 180 11.27 11.34 4.72
N ARG A 181 10.67 12.54 4.72
CA ARG A 181 10.24 13.20 5.96
C ARG A 181 9.24 12.37 6.74
N VAL A 182 8.22 11.79 6.07
CA VAL A 182 7.25 10.88 6.69
C VAL A 182 7.95 9.68 7.34
N ARG A 183 8.85 9.04 6.59
CA ARG A 183 9.61 7.89 7.05
C ARG A 183 10.45 8.22 8.28
N THR A 184 11.19 9.30 8.22
CA THR A 184 12.12 9.73 9.28
C THR A 184 11.36 10.18 10.52
N ALA A 185 10.34 11.02 10.38
CA ALA A 185 9.55 11.54 11.51
C ALA A 185 8.81 10.43 12.27
N GLY A 186 8.33 9.40 11.57
CA GLY A 186 7.66 8.26 12.18
C GLY A 186 8.62 7.16 12.67
N GLY A 187 9.93 7.27 12.43
CA GLY A 187 10.90 6.24 12.79
C GLY A 187 10.68 4.92 12.02
N TRP A 188 10.21 5.02 10.76
CA TRP A 188 9.89 3.86 9.95
C TRP A 188 11.10 3.26 9.25
N THR A 189 11.15 1.95 9.19
CA THR A 189 12.10 1.16 8.41
C THR A 189 11.38 0.56 7.21
N ASP A 190 11.88 0.79 6.00
CA ASP A 190 11.38 0.16 4.76
C ASP A 190 11.83 -1.31 4.72
N VAL A 191 10.91 -2.22 4.99
CA VAL A 191 11.17 -3.66 5.12
C VAL A 191 11.65 -4.26 3.79
N ILE A 192 11.00 -3.89 2.70
CA ILE A 192 11.34 -4.47 1.40
C ILE A 192 12.76 -4.07 0.99
N ARG A 193 13.12 -2.79 1.19
CA ARG A 193 14.47 -2.32 0.87
C ARG A 193 15.54 -2.77 1.87
N ALA A 194 15.17 -3.10 3.09
CA ALA A 194 16.08 -3.75 4.04
C ALA A 194 16.46 -5.18 3.60
N HIS A 195 15.53 -5.89 2.96
CA HIS A 195 15.76 -7.25 2.47
C HIS A 195 16.32 -7.31 1.04
N ILE A 196 15.92 -6.37 0.20
CA ILE A 196 16.32 -6.29 -1.22
C ILE A 196 16.87 -4.88 -1.47
N PRO A 197 18.17 -4.66 -1.14
CA PRO A 197 18.76 -3.34 -1.20
C PRO A 197 18.96 -2.85 -2.65
N ALA A 198 19.10 -1.52 -2.81
CA ALA A 198 19.56 -0.96 -4.07
C ALA A 198 20.98 -1.50 -4.40
N PRO A 199 21.35 -1.66 -5.67
CA PRO A 199 20.67 -1.16 -6.86
C PRO A 199 19.64 -2.11 -7.48
N GLU A 200 19.20 -3.17 -6.80
CA GLU A 200 18.22 -4.10 -7.36
C GLU A 200 16.91 -3.35 -7.67
N LYS A 201 16.42 -3.51 -8.90
CA LYS A 201 15.18 -2.89 -9.34
C LYS A 201 13.98 -3.60 -8.74
N LEU A 202 13.08 -2.82 -8.15
CA LEU A 202 11.84 -3.30 -7.57
C LEU A 202 10.67 -2.50 -8.13
N TYR A 203 9.66 -3.22 -8.64
CA TYR A 203 8.44 -2.59 -9.13
C TYR A 203 7.23 -3.33 -8.59
N SER A 204 6.22 -2.57 -8.18
CA SER A 204 4.93 -3.10 -7.74
C SER A 204 3.76 -2.63 -8.62
N TRP A 205 4.04 -1.72 -9.57
CA TRP A 205 3.04 -1.11 -10.45
C TRP A 205 3.56 -0.99 -11.89
N TRP A 206 2.66 -1.26 -12.88
CA TRP A 206 2.88 -1.05 -14.31
C TRP A 206 1.63 -0.49 -14.95
N SER A 207 1.77 0.61 -15.71
CA SER A 207 0.65 1.26 -16.39
C SER A 207 -0.11 0.32 -17.32
N TYR A 208 -1.45 0.41 -17.34
CA TYR A 208 -2.29 -0.26 -18.35
C TYR A 208 -2.06 0.28 -19.76
N ARG A 209 -1.43 1.44 -19.93
CA ARG A 209 -1.17 2.05 -21.25
C ARG A 209 -0.08 1.33 -22.04
N ALA A 210 0.73 0.50 -21.41
CA ALA A 210 1.71 -0.32 -22.11
C ALA A 210 1.00 -1.48 -22.82
N ARG A 211 1.21 -1.62 -24.13
CA ARG A 211 0.64 -2.72 -24.92
C ARG A 211 1.12 -4.09 -24.41
N ASP A 212 2.39 -4.18 -24.12
CA ASP A 212 3.01 -5.31 -23.42
C ASP A 212 3.76 -4.74 -22.20
N TRP A 213 3.17 -4.93 -21.03
CA TRP A 213 3.72 -4.42 -19.79
C TRP A 213 4.99 -5.17 -19.37
N ALA A 214 5.06 -6.47 -19.70
CA ALA A 214 6.17 -7.34 -19.30
C ALA A 214 7.41 -7.10 -20.15
N GLU A 215 7.25 -6.92 -21.47
CA GLU A 215 8.32 -6.57 -22.39
C GLU A 215 8.86 -5.16 -22.14
N ALA A 216 7.95 -4.19 -22.00
CA ALA A 216 8.32 -2.81 -21.75
C ALA A 216 8.98 -2.59 -20.38
N ASP A 217 8.57 -3.36 -19.38
CA ASP A 217 9.00 -3.34 -17.98
C ASP A 217 9.15 -1.92 -17.36
N ARG A 218 8.26 -0.99 -17.74
CA ARG A 218 8.27 0.39 -17.27
C ARG A 218 7.54 0.50 -15.92
N GLY A 219 8.07 -0.23 -14.92
CA GLY A 219 7.48 -0.31 -13.60
C GLY A 219 7.94 0.79 -12.64
N ARG A 220 7.23 0.88 -11.51
CA ARG A 220 7.54 1.73 -10.35
C ARG A 220 7.22 0.95 -9.07
N ARG A 221 7.96 1.20 -8.01
CA ARG A 221 7.61 0.71 -6.68
C ARG A 221 6.77 1.75 -5.95
N LEU A 222 5.47 1.53 -5.86
CA LEU A 222 4.51 2.44 -5.23
C LEU A 222 3.94 1.88 -3.92
N ASP A 223 4.00 0.55 -3.77
CA ASP A 223 3.47 -0.19 -2.62
C ASP A 223 4.59 -0.51 -1.64
N HIS A 224 4.37 -0.19 -0.38
CA HIS A 224 5.38 -0.23 0.67
C HIS A 224 4.92 -1.04 1.88
N ILE A 225 5.89 -1.62 2.59
CA ILE A 225 5.73 -2.22 3.93
C ILE A 225 6.82 -1.63 4.81
N TRP A 226 6.41 -0.89 5.84
CA TRP A 226 7.30 -0.24 6.79
C TRP A 226 7.01 -0.72 8.20
N THR A 227 8.03 -0.75 9.05
CA THR A 227 7.90 -1.12 10.46
C THR A 227 8.55 -0.10 11.37
N ARG A 228 8.10 -0.06 12.63
CA ARG A 228 8.72 0.71 13.70
C ARG A 228 8.64 -0.04 15.03
N GLY A 229 9.31 0.49 16.06
CA GLY A 229 9.22 -0.05 17.41
C GLY A 229 9.90 -1.43 17.57
N GLY A 230 10.97 -1.70 16.82
CA GLY A 230 11.74 -2.93 16.91
C GLY A 230 11.16 -4.11 16.14
N ILE A 231 10.06 -3.92 15.38
CA ILE A 231 9.52 -4.99 14.54
C ILE A 231 10.44 -5.19 13.34
N ALA A 232 10.90 -6.43 13.14
CA ALA A 232 11.64 -6.84 11.97
C ALA A 232 10.89 -7.95 11.22
N ALA A 233 10.97 -7.93 9.90
CA ALA A 233 10.47 -9.04 9.10
C ALA A 233 11.47 -10.21 9.14
N VAL A 234 10.92 -11.41 9.00
CA VAL A 234 11.73 -12.64 8.89
C VAL A 234 12.64 -12.52 7.65
N PRO A 235 13.94 -12.75 7.78
CA PRO A 235 14.87 -12.66 6.67
C PRO A 235 14.44 -13.49 5.45
N GLY A 236 14.48 -12.89 4.27
CA GLY A 236 14.09 -13.54 3.01
C GLY A 236 12.58 -13.75 2.79
N SER A 237 11.73 -13.25 3.71
CA SER A 237 10.27 -13.39 3.59
C SER A 237 9.63 -12.32 2.68
N SER A 238 10.34 -11.23 2.38
CA SER A 238 9.81 -10.14 1.54
C SER A 238 9.71 -10.57 0.08
N ARG A 239 8.52 -10.42 -0.50
CA ARG A 239 8.28 -10.78 -1.91
C ARG A 239 7.39 -9.73 -2.60
N ILE A 240 7.69 -9.46 -3.87
CA ILE A 240 6.83 -8.74 -4.81
C ILE A 240 6.36 -9.73 -5.85
N LEU A 241 5.07 -9.98 -5.92
CA LEU A 241 4.50 -11.06 -6.70
C LEU A 241 4.12 -10.59 -8.12
N ARG A 242 5.15 -10.30 -8.92
CA ARG A 242 5.04 -9.73 -10.26
C ARG A 242 4.06 -10.46 -11.18
N ASP A 243 3.99 -11.78 -11.08
CA ASP A 243 3.19 -12.62 -11.98
C ASP A 243 1.69 -12.32 -11.89
N TRP A 244 1.21 -11.78 -10.77
CA TRP A 244 -0.18 -11.34 -10.61
C TRP A 244 -0.57 -10.18 -11.54
N ARG A 245 0.41 -9.47 -12.12
CA ARG A 245 0.16 -8.46 -13.16
C ARG A 245 -0.27 -9.10 -14.49
N GLY A 246 0.03 -10.37 -14.72
CA GLY A 246 -0.36 -11.17 -15.89
C GLY A 246 -1.67 -11.96 -15.73
N ALA A 247 -2.35 -11.86 -14.58
CA ALA A 247 -3.60 -12.56 -14.32
C ALA A 247 -4.76 -12.06 -15.22
N GLU A 248 -5.87 -12.77 -15.23
CA GLU A 248 -7.08 -12.30 -15.91
C GLU A 248 -7.65 -11.06 -15.20
N ARG A 249 -7.92 -9.99 -15.94
CA ARG A 249 -8.39 -8.68 -15.43
C ARG A 249 -7.56 -8.15 -14.25
N PRO A 250 -6.23 -8.09 -14.39
CA PRO A 250 -5.35 -7.79 -13.26
C PRO A 250 -5.55 -6.36 -12.74
N SER A 251 -5.06 -6.10 -11.52
CA SER A 251 -4.73 -4.74 -11.12
C SER A 251 -3.49 -4.26 -11.87
N ASP A 252 -3.28 -2.95 -11.97
CA ASP A 252 -2.02 -2.35 -12.40
C ASP A 252 -0.94 -2.43 -11.32
N HIS A 253 -1.32 -2.76 -10.08
CA HIS A 253 -0.43 -3.13 -8.99
C HIS A 253 -0.38 -4.64 -8.79
N VAL A 254 0.69 -5.10 -8.14
CA VAL A 254 0.87 -6.50 -7.72
C VAL A 254 0.97 -6.60 -6.19
N PRO A 255 0.65 -7.77 -5.60
CA PRO A 255 0.81 -7.94 -4.16
C PRO A 255 2.27 -7.83 -3.72
N VAL A 256 2.48 -7.17 -2.59
CA VAL A 256 3.74 -7.11 -1.85
C VAL A 256 3.51 -7.71 -0.47
N LEU A 257 4.40 -8.58 -0.01
CA LEU A 257 4.22 -9.24 1.28
C LEU A 257 5.53 -9.44 2.02
N ALA A 258 5.41 -9.56 3.34
CA ALA A 258 6.49 -9.95 4.25
C ALA A 258 5.91 -10.68 5.48
N THR A 259 6.72 -11.52 6.12
CA THR A 259 6.36 -12.25 7.34
C THR A 259 7.04 -11.61 8.54
N PHE A 260 6.32 -11.50 9.65
CA PHE A 260 6.76 -10.89 10.91
C PHE A 260 6.57 -11.85 12.08
N GLU A 261 7.50 -11.84 13.01
CA GLU A 261 7.33 -12.47 14.34
C GLU A 261 6.81 -11.40 15.31
N LEU A 262 5.53 -11.53 15.70
CA LEU A 262 4.80 -10.58 16.54
C LEU A 262 4.37 -11.24 17.86
#